data_1b80cc254e8eb2ed530d172bf1b10dd5
#
_entry.id   1b80cc254e8eb2ed530d172bf1b10dd5
#
_cell.length_a   1.000
_cell.length_b   1.000
_cell.length_c   1.000
_cell.angle_alpha   90.00
_cell.angle_beta   90.00
_cell.angle_gamma   90.00
#
_symmetry.space_group_name_H-M   'P 1'
#
loop_
_entity.id
_entity.type
_entity.pdbx_description
1 polymer ?
#
loop_
_entity_poly.entity_id
_entity_poly.type
_entity_poly.pdbx_seq_one_letter_code
_entity_poly.pdbx_strand_id
1 'polypeptide(L)'
;AAQKKAEEEAARKKAEEEAKKQQQQQNQNNSNSNSNSKPSGGGGTAGSGGYLWPLSGYTRVSSPFGYRNCPFHGQELHGGCDIPASYGTPIKAAKSGVVIISTYGSSYGNYVTIAHSDGSRTMYAHQSQRAVSAGQTVSQGEVIGYVGSTGSSTGNHLHFELWLNSSSSSRVNPVAYCF
;
A
#
# COMPACT_ATOMS: atom_id res chain seq x y z
N ALA A 1 22.59 6.85 34.68
CA ALA A 1 21.22 6.75 34.11
C ALA A 1 20.84 8.03 33.35
N ALA A 2 21.09 9.22 33.90
CA ALA A 2 20.73 10.51 33.28
C ALA A 2 21.50 10.80 31.97
N GLN A 3 22.81 10.51 31.93
CA GLN A 3 23.63 10.70 30.72
C GLN A 3 23.17 9.84 29.54
N LYS A 4 22.80 8.57 29.76
CA LYS A 4 22.33 7.67 28.71
C LYS A 4 21.00 8.14 28.11
N LYS A 5 20.11 8.71 28.92
CA LYS A 5 18.84 9.26 28.47
C LYS A 5 19.00 10.55 27.63
N ALA A 6 19.98 11.39 27.99
CA ALA A 6 20.31 12.60 27.24
C ALA A 6 20.94 12.28 25.85
N GLU A 7 21.78 11.25 25.79
CA GLU A 7 22.41 10.79 24.56
C GLU A 7 21.42 10.17 23.58
N GLU A 8 20.44 9.38 24.11
CA GLU A 8 19.37 8.77 23.34
C GLU A 8 18.40 9.84 22.80
N GLU A 9 18.08 10.87 23.59
CA GLU A 9 17.25 11.99 23.15
C GLU A 9 17.95 12.86 22.09
N ALA A 10 19.26 13.08 22.22
CA ALA A 10 20.06 13.80 21.22
C ALA A 10 20.16 13.02 19.90
N ALA A 11 20.34 11.69 19.95
CA ALA A 11 20.37 10.83 18.78
C ALA A 11 19.01 10.83 18.06
N ARG A 12 17.90 10.80 18.81
CA ARG A 12 16.55 10.85 18.26
C ARG A 12 16.26 12.19 17.56
N LYS A 13 16.64 13.31 18.17
CA LYS A 13 16.48 14.65 17.55
C LYS A 13 17.30 14.80 16.27
N LYS A 14 18.52 14.24 16.25
CA LYS A 14 19.38 14.26 15.06
C LYS A 14 18.81 13.44 13.91
N ALA A 15 18.27 12.24 14.22
CA ALA A 15 17.60 11.39 13.22
C ALA A 15 16.32 12.04 12.65
N GLU A 16 15.55 12.75 13.49
CA GLU A 16 14.35 13.47 13.07
C GLU A 16 14.70 14.69 12.18
N GLU A 17 15.79 15.39 12.46
CA GLU A 17 16.25 16.51 11.66
C GLU A 17 16.81 16.04 10.29
N GLU A 18 17.55 14.92 10.26
CA GLU A 18 18.02 14.32 9.01
C GLU A 18 16.87 13.82 8.13
N ALA A 19 15.84 13.22 8.74
CA ALA A 19 14.63 12.80 8.02
C ALA A 19 13.88 14.00 7.41
N LYS A 20 13.77 15.11 8.13
CA LYS A 20 13.17 16.37 7.61
C LYS A 20 13.99 16.98 6.46
N LYS A 21 15.32 16.93 6.53
CA LYS A 21 16.20 17.41 5.44
C LYS A 21 16.09 16.56 4.19
N GLN A 22 15.98 15.23 4.33
CA GLN A 22 15.77 14.32 3.20
C GLN A 22 14.39 14.53 2.54
N GLN A 23 13.34 14.77 3.33
CA GLN A 23 12.02 15.12 2.81
C GLN A 23 12.01 16.45 2.04
N GLN A 24 12.75 17.47 2.52
CA GLN A 24 12.86 18.75 1.82
C GLN A 24 13.65 18.65 0.51
N GLN A 25 14.70 17.82 0.44
CA GLN A 25 15.43 17.58 -0.79
C GLN A 25 14.60 16.79 -1.83
N GLN A 26 13.78 15.82 -1.40
CA GLN A 26 12.87 15.11 -2.29
C GLN A 26 11.77 16.03 -2.86
N ASN A 27 11.23 16.93 -2.05
CA ASN A 27 10.24 17.92 -2.52
C ASN A 27 10.81 18.94 -3.50
N GLN A 28 12.07 19.36 -3.34
CA GLN A 28 12.72 20.28 -4.29
C GLN A 28 13.05 19.62 -5.62
N ASN A 29 13.44 18.34 -5.63
CA ASN A 29 13.67 17.58 -6.85
C ASN A 29 12.37 17.28 -7.62
N ASN A 30 11.25 17.13 -6.91
CA ASN A 30 9.95 16.87 -7.55
C ASN A 30 9.31 18.13 -8.17
N SER A 31 9.72 19.33 -7.74
CA SER A 31 9.22 20.61 -8.30
C SER A 31 9.91 21.01 -9.61
N ASN A 32 11.05 20.40 -9.95
CA ASN A 32 11.83 20.76 -11.13
C ASN A 32 11.70 19.77 -12.31
N SER A 33 10.81 18.77 -12.21
CA SER A 33 10.57 17.75 -13.25
C SER A 33 9.18 17.83 -13.86
N ASN A 34 8.63 19.05 -14.05
CA ASN A 34 7.40 19.22 -14.82
C ASN A 34 7.72 19.68 -16.25
N SER A 35 8.28 18.80 -17.06
CA SER A 35 8.29 18.94 -18.52
C SER A 35 8.24 17.55 -19.17
N ASN A 36 7.03 17.17 -19.57
CA ASN A 36 6.69 16.46 -20.79
C ASN A 36 7.52 15.21 -21.15
N SER A 37 7.35 14.12 -20.41
CA SER A 37 7.65 12.78 -20.93
C SER A 37 6.53 11.81 -20.55
N LYS A 38 5.74 11.46 -21.57
CA LYS A 38 4.77 10.37 -21.58
C LYS A 38 5.46 9.08 -21.08
N PRO A 39 5.05 8.48 -19.96
CA PRO A 39 5.62 7.19 -19.57
C PRO A 39 5.14 6.14 -20.56
N SER A 40 6.09 5.48 -21.22
CA SER A 40 5.85 4.28 -22.03
C SER A 40 5.40 3.18 -21.08
N GLY A 41 4.09 2.93 -21.02
CA GLY A 41 3.46 2.01 -20.09
C GLY A 41 3.69 0.57 -20.50
N GLY A 42 4.11 -0.26 -19.55
CA GLY A 42 3.82 -1.67 -19.58
C GLY A 42 2.31 -1.86 -19.36
N GLY A 43 1.59 -2.23 -20.43
CA GLY A 43 0.13 -2.34 -20.43
C GLY A 43 -0.34 -3.51 -19.57
N GLY A 44 -0.83 -3.20 -18.36
CA GLY A 44 -1.84 -4.01 -17.70
C GLY A 44 -3.18 -3.44 -18.13
N THR A 45 -4.03 -4.22 -18.78
CA THR A 45 -5.41 -3.83 -19.09
C THR A 45 -6.17 -3.64 -17.78
N ALA A 46 -6.77 -2.45 -17.58
CA ALA A 46 -7.70 -2.24 -16.49
C ALA A 46 -8.89 -3.20 -16.69
N GLY A 47 -9.29 -3.90 -15.64
CA GLY A 47 -10.48 -4.75 -15.65
C GLY A 47 -11.75 -3.92 -15.88
N SER A 48 -12.88 -4.59 -16.01
CA SER A 48 -14.20 -3.98 -16.29
C SER A 48 -14.61 -2.90 -15.28
N GLY A 49 -14.04 -2.89 -14.08
CA GLY A 49 -14.23 -1.88 -13.03
C GLY A 49 -13.26 -0.69 -13.10
N GLY A 50 -12.35 -0.63 -14.07
CA GLY A 50 -11.35 0.43 -14.18
C GLY A 50 -10.20 0.33 -13.16
N TYR A 51 -10.07 -0.80 -12.45
CA TYR A 51 -8.98 -1.08 -11.53
C TYR A 51 -7.92 -1.97 -12.17
N LEU A 52 -6.64 -1.59 -11.98
CA LEU A 52 -5.49 -2.39 -12.37
C LEU A 52 -5.21 -3.43 -11.27
N TRP A 53 -4.88 -4.66 -11.66
CA TRP A 53 -4.35 -5.64 -10.72
C TRP A 53 -3.01 -5.18 -10.13
N PRO A 54 -2.85 -5.16 -8.78
CA PRO A 54 -1.74 -4.46 -8.13
C PRO A 54 -0.37 -5.14 -8.26
N LEU A 55 -0.32 -6.42 -8.64
CA LEU A 55 0.93 -7.19 -8.78
C LEU A 55 1.09 -7.74 -10.19
N SER A 56 2.04 -7.18 -10.95
CA SER A 56 2.34 -7.66 -12.30
C SER A 56 2.94 -9.07 -12.26
N GLY A 57 2.36 -9.99 -13.03
CA GLY A 57 2.84 -11.38 -13.14
C GLY A 57 2.38 -12.32 -12.00
N TYR A 58 1.68 -11.84 -11.00
CA TYR A 58 1.15 -12.64 -9.89
C TYR A 58 -0.38 -12.58 -9.89
N THR A 59 -1.03 -13.56 -10.50
CA THR A 59 -2.50 -13.61 -10.63
C THR A 59 -3.17 -14.63 -9.72
N ARG A 60 -2.37 -15.48 -9.05
CA ARG A 60 -2.90 -16.47 -8.11
C ARG A 60 -3.39 -15.80 -6.83
N VAL A 61 -4.59 -16.13 -6.41
CA VAL A 61 -5.14 -15.78 -5.10
C VAL A 61 -5.05 -17.01 -4.19
N SER A 62 -4.39 -16.87 -3.05
CA SER A 62 -4.25 -17.95 -2.05
C SER A 62 -5.39 -17.96 -1.02
N SER A 63 -5.95 -16.78 -0.75
CA SER A 63 -7.11 -16.61 0.13
C SER A 63 -8.06 -15.58 -0.47
N PRO A 64 -9.25 -15.99 -0.92
CA PRO A 64 -10.21 -15.08 -1.53
C PRO A 64 -10.95 -14.23 -0.49
N PHE A 65 -11.63 -13.18 -0.98
CA PHE A 65 -12.61 -12.42 -0.23
C PHE A 65 -13.74 -13.33 0.27
N GLY A 66 -14.19 -13.15 1.51
CA GLY A 66 -15.29 -13.90 2.10
C GLY A 66 -14.99 -14.49 3.47
N TYR A 67 -15.93 -15.26 4.02
CA TYR A 67 -15.75 -15.91 5.32
C TYR A 67 -14.71 -17.03 5.23
N ARG A 68 -13.77 -17.02 6.19
CA ARG A 68 -12.70 -18.02 6.31
C ARG A 68 -12.36 -18.32 7.77
N ASN A 69 -11.65 -19.43 8.01
CA ASN A 69 -10.96 -19.68 9.28
C ASN A 69 -9.54 -19.09 9.20
N CYS A 70 -9.30 -18.00 9.92
CA CYS A 70 -7.98 -17.38 10.02
C CYS A 70 -7.17 -18.01 11.15
N PRO A 71 -5.88 -18.35 10.95
CA PRO A 71 -5.04 -18.92 12.02
C PRO A 71 -4.81 -17.97 13.20
N PHE A 72 -5.00 -16.66 13.01
CA PHE A 72 -4.83 -15.65 14.05
C PHE A 72 -6.13 -15.23 14.74
N HIS A 73 -7.28 -15.24 14.02
CA HIS A 73 -8.54 -14.64 14.47
C HIS A 73 -9.73 -15.60 14.51
N GLY A 74 -9.55 -16.87 14.09
CA GLY A 74 -10.65 -17.84 13.98
C GLY A 74 -11.56 -17.54 12.78
N GLN A 75 -12.88 -17.72 12.95
CA GLN A 75 -13.83 -17.38 11.88
C GLN A 75 -13.91 -15.86 11.69
N GLU A 76 -13.56 -15.39 10.51
CA GLU A 76 -13.59 -13.98 10.14
C GLU A 76 -14.07 -13.76 8.71
N LEU A 77 -14.57 -12.55 8.45
CA LEU A 77 -14.73 -12.06 7.08
C LEU A 77 -13.38 -11.55 6.58
N HIS A 78 -12.78 -12.24 5.61
CA HIS A 78 -11.61 -11.77 4.89
C HIS A 78 -12.02 -10.62 3.97
N GLY A 79 -11.65 -9.39 4.33
CA GLY A 79 -12.11 -8.16 3.68
C GLY A 79 -11.50 -7.86 2.31
N GLY A 80 -10.59 -8.71 1.84
CA GLY A 80 -9.89 -8.57 0.56
C GLY A 80 -9.50 -9.90 -0.04
N CYS A 81 -8.42 -9.91 -0.80
CA CYS A 81 -7.79 -11.13 -1.29
C CYS A 81 -6.29 -11.12 -1.01
N ASP A 82 -5.73 -12.32 -0.73
CA ASP A 82 -4.31 -12.50 -0.51
C ASP A 82 -3.63 -13.04 -1.77
N ILE A 83 -2.63 -12.31 -2.25
CA ILE A 83 -1.90 -12.58 -3.48
C ILE A 83 -0.45 -12.94 -3.12
N PRO A 84 -0.06 -14.23 -3.11
CA PRO A 84 1.31 -14.63 -2.84
C PRO A 84 2.26 -14.08 -3.90
N ALA A 85 3.35 -13.47 -3.44
CA ALA A 85 4.39 -12.95 -4.32
C ALA A 85 5.75 -12.94 -3.59
N SER A 86 6.84 -12.83 -4.34
CA SER A 86 8.18 -12.77 -3.77
C SER A 86 8.35 -11.50 -2.93
N TYR A 87 9.12 -11.62 -1.84
CA TYR A 87 9.51 -10.46 -1.03
C TYR A 87 10.12 -9.35 -1.90
N GLY A 88 9.72 -8.11 -1.68
CA GLY A 88 10.22 -6.97 -2.44
C GLY A 88 9.58 -6.77 -3.81
N THR A 89 8.60 -7.61 -4.22
CA THR A 89 7.84 -7.37 -5.47
C THR A 89 7.15 -6.00 -5.40
N PRO A 90 7.29 -5.14 -6.44
CA PRO A 90 6.63 -3.85 -6.47
C PRO A 90 5.09 -3.96 -6.46
N ILE A 91 4.44 -3.22 -5.57
CA ILE A 91 2.99 -3.09 -5.47
C ILE A 91 2.59 -1.81 -6.19
N LYS A 92 1.65 -1.92 -7.13
CA LYS A 92 1.16 -0.80 -7.94
C LYS A 92 -0.20 -0.32 -7.47
N ALA A 93 -0.44 0.99 -7.53
CA ALA A 93 -1.75 1.58 -7.29
C ALA A 93 -2.77 1.04 -8.32
N ALA A 94 -3.84 0.42 -7.85
CA ALA A 94 -4.88 -0.15 -8.71
C ALA A 94 -5.68 0.93 -9.46
N LYS A 95 -5.71 2.17 -8.95
CA LYS A 95 -6.38 3.32 -9.55
C LYS A 95 -5.72 4.61 -9.03
N SER A 96 -5.74 5.67 -9.84
CA SER A 96 -5.25 7.00 -9.43
C SER A 96 -6.04 7.55 -8.25
N GLY A 97 -5.37 8.28 -7.34
CA GLY A 97 -6.03 8.84 -6.16
C GLY A 97 -5.07 9.52 -5.20
N VAL A 98 -5.57 9.79 -4.01
CA VAL A 98 -4.80 10.41 -2.91
C VAL A 98 -4.57 9.36 -1.82
N VAL A 99 -3.34 9.21 -1.40
CA VAL A 99 -2.97 8.36 -0.26
C VAL A 99 -3.54 8.97 1.02
N ILE A 100 -4.53 8.31 1.62
CA ILE A 100 -5.16 8.78 2.87
C ILE A 100 -4.55 8.14 4.12
N ILE A 101 -3.93 6.97 3.98
CA ILE A 101 -3.22 6.28 5.06
C ILE A 101 -1.92 5.70 4.50
N SER A 102 -0.81 5.91 5.20
CA SER A 102 0.47 5.23 4.99
C SER A 102 1.12 5.05 6.36
N THR A 103 0.90 3.91 7.00
CA THR A 103 1.31 3.67 8.38
C THR A 103 1.58 2.18 8.67
N TYR A 104 1.89 1.87 9.92
CA TYR A 104 2.01 0.50 10.43
C TYR A 104 0.87 0.22 11.42
N GLY A 105 0.21 -0.92 11.28
CA GLY A 105 -0.79 -1.45 12.22
C GLY A 105 -0.45 -2.87 12.63
N SER A 106 -0.87 -3.29 13.82
CA SER A 106 -0.53 -4.62 14.38
C SER A 106 -1.04 -5.78 13.49
N SER A 107 -2.22 -5.66 12.91
CA SER A 107 -2.81 -6.67 12.02
C SER A 107 -2.29 -6.55 10.60
N TYR A 108 -2.45 -5.38 9.96
CA TYR A 108 -2.09 -5.14 8.56
C TYR A 108 -0.58 -4.95 8.29
N GLY A 109 0.24 -4.82 9.34
CA GLY A 109 1.65 -4.46 9.18
C GLY A 109 1.83 -3.09 8.56
N ASN A 110 2.80 -2.93 7.67
CA ASN A 110 2.90 -1.73 6.82
C ASN A 110 1.78 -1.77 5.78
N TYR A 111 0.96 -0.71 5.74
CA TYR A 111 -0.14 -0.62 4.79
C TYR A 111 -0.35 0.79 4.25
N VAL A 112 -0.90 0.84 3.05
CA VAL A 112 -1.28 2.05 2.33
C VAL A 112 -2.76 1.96 1.97
N THR A 113 -3.51 3.06 2.14
CA THR A 113 -4.89 3.19 1.65
C THR A 113 -4.98 4.41 0.74
N ILE A 114 -5.59 4.23 -0.44
CA ILE A 114 -5.77 5.26 -1.45
C ILE A 114 -7.27 5.54 -1.58
N ALA A 115 -7.65 6.81 -1.56
CA ALA A 115 -8.99 7.28 -1.90
C ALA A 115 -9.03 7.72 -3.36
N HIS A 116 -10.04 7.27 -4.10
CA HIS A 116 -10.23 7.55 -5.52
C HIS A 116 -11.30 8.59 -5.76
N SER A 117 -11.28 9.23 -6.91
CA SER A 117 -12.20 10.34 -7.26
C SER A 117 -13.67 9.92 -7.36
N ASP A 118 -13.97 8.63 -7.53
CA ASP A 118 -15.32 8.06 -7.54
C ASP A 118 -15.85 7.70 -6.14
N GLY A 119 -15.11 8.03 -5.07
CA GLY A 119 -15.45 7.75 -3.69
C GLY A 119 -15.01 6.37 -3.20
N SER A 120 -14.52 5.50 -4.09
CA SER A 120 -13.99 4.19 -3.73
C SER A 120 -12.62 4.29 -3.05
N ARG A 121 -12.17 3.19 -2.44
CA ARG A 121 -10.85 3.09 -1.79
C ARG A 121 -10.21 1.75 -2.10
N THR A 122 -8.88 1.75 -2.14
CA THR A 122 -8.07 0.52 -2.18
C THR A 122 -7.08 0.50 -1.03
N MET A 123 -6.86 -0.68 -0.44
CA MET A 123 -5.91 -0.88 0.65
C MET A 123 -4.93 -2.00 0.28
N TYR A 124 -3.66 -1.78 0.65
CA TYR A 124 -2.51 -2.63 0.33
C TYR A 124 -1.73 -2.90 1.60
N ALA A 125 -1.76 -4.11 2.14
CA ALA A 125 -1.20 -4.47 3.44
C ALA A 125 -0.06 -5.48 3.37
N HIS A 126 0.55 -5.78 4.52
CA HIS A 126 1.69 -6.68 4.76
C HIS A 126 2.96 -6.29 4.01
N GLN A 127 3.10 -5.00 3.66
CA GLN A 127 4.25 -4.51 2.90
C GLN A 127 5.55 -4.64 3.70
N SER A 128 6.65 -4.94 3.02
CA SER A 128 8.00 -4.82 3.58
C SER A 128 8.38 -3.37 3.77
N GLN A 129 8.03 -2.54 2.79
CA GLN A 129 8.30 -1.10 2.77
C GLN A 129 7.19 -0.36 2.02
N ARG A 130 6.77 0.78 2.55
CA ARG A 130 5.88 1.74 1.89
C ARG A 130 6.73 2.73 1.09
N ALA A 131 6.34 3.03 -0.16
CA ALA A 131 7.05 3.95 -1.05
C ALA A 131 6.39 5.33 -1.11
N VAL A 132 5.21 5.51 -0.47
CA VAL A 132 4.41 6.74 -0.52
C VAL A 132 3.99 7.19 0.87
N SER A 133 3.68 8.47 1.01
CA SER A 133 3.22 9.10 2.26
C SER A 133 1.77 9.56 2.17
N ALA A 134 1.08 9.66 3.32
CA ALA A 134 -0.27 10.22 3.38
C ALA A 134 -0.28 11.67 2.83
N GLY A 135 -1.32 12.01 2.08
CA GLY A 135 -1.46 13.27 1.34
C GLY A 135 -0.85 13.27 -0.07
N GLN A 136 -0.05 12.27 -0.44
CA GLN A 136 0.54 12.17 -1.77
C GLN A 136 -0.52 11.74 -2.81
N THR A 137 -0.53 12.39 -3.97
CA THR A 137 -1.29 11.94 -5.15
C THR A 137 -0.48 10.91 -5.90
N VAL A 138 -1.14 9.81 -6.31
CA VAL A 138 -0.55 8.73 -7.09
C VAL A 138 -1.36 8.44 -8.34
N SER A 139 -0.67 8.07 -9.41
CA SER A 139 -1.27 7.62 -10.66
C SER A 139 -1.56 6.12 -10.63
N GLN A 140 -2.54 5.66 -11.39
CA GLN A 140 -2.77 4.23 -11.62
C GLN A 140 -1.48 3.58 -12.16
N GLY A 141 -1.07 2.45 -11.58
CA GLY A 141 0.16 1.75 -11.95
C GLY A 141 1.44 2.27 -11.29
N GLU A 142 1.39 3.37 -10.54
CA GLU A 142 2.52 3.88 -9.76
C GLU A 142 2.89 2.92 -8.63
N VAL A 143 4.20 2.76 -8.37
CA VAL A 143 4.68 1.90 -7.26
C VAL A 143 4.46 2.60 -5.94
N ILE A 144 3.69 1.97 -5.05
CA ILE A 144 3.30 2.51 -3.75
C ILE A 144 3.92 1.78 -2.56
N GLY A 145 4.61 0.68 -2.82
CA GLY A 145 5.30 -0.13 -1.81
C GLY A 145 5.78 -1.45 -2.38
N TYR A 146 6.18 -2.34 -1.49
CA TYR A 146 6.79 -3.61 -1.85
C TYR A 146 6.23 -4.75 -0.98
N VAL A 147 6.02 -5.92 -1.58
CA VAL A 147 5.50 -7.11 -0.91
C VAL A 147 6.41 -7.52 0.26
N GLY A 148 5.81 -7.90 1.36
CA GLY A 148 6.46 -8.42 2.54
C GLY A 148 5.59 -9.41 3.31
N SER A 149 5.83 -9.48 4.62
CA SER A 149 5.10 -10.35 5.56
C SER A 149 5.01 -9.66 6.93
N THR A 150 4.77 -8.33 6.96
CA THR A 150 4.65 -7.58 8.22
C THR A 150 3.24 -7.67 8.80
N GLY A 151 3.12 -7.50 10.13
CA GLY A 151 1.84 -7.66 10.83
C GLY A 151 1.43 -9.13 11.01
N SER A 152 0.12 -9.41 11.02
CA SER A 152 -0.43 -10.78 11.15
C SER A 152 -0.39 -11.51 9.80
N SER A 153 0.78 -12.00 9.42
CA SER A 153 1.04 -12.66 8.13
C SER A 153 1.81 -13.96 8.33
N THR A 154 1.47 -14.99 7.55
CA THR A 154 2.13 -16.31 7.58
C THR A 154 3.19 -16.49 6.49
N GLY A 155 3.39 -15.52 5.61
CA GLY A 155 4.35 -15.58 4.51
C GLY A 155 4.22 -14.40 3.58
N ASN A 156 5.14 -14.27 2.62
CA ASN A 156 5.15 -13.13 1.69
C ASN A 156 3.93 -13.11 0.79
N HIS A 157 3.08 -12.11 0.94
CA HIS A 157 1.91 -11.86 0.10
C HIS A 157 1.50 -10.39 0.17
N LEU A 158 0.69 -9.96 -0.77
CA LEU A 158 -0.09 -8.73 -0.68
C LEU A 158 -1.50 -9.08 -0.21
N HIS A 159 -1.98 -8.46 0.87
CA HIS A 159 -3.40 -8.39 1.18
C HIS A 159 -3.97 -7.15 0.50
N PHE A 160 -4.94 -7.34 -0.40
CA PHE A 160 -5.53 -6.29 -1.24
C PHE A 160 -7.03 -6.18 -1.01
N GLU A 161 -7.50 -5.00 -0.60
CA GLU A 161 -8.93 -4.70 -0.41
C GLU A 161 -9.42 -3.66 -1.42
N LEU A 162 -10.66 -3.79 -1.84
CA LEU A 162 -11.43 -2.79 -2.58
C LEU A 162 -12.72 -2.45 -1.83
N TRP A 163 -12.95 -1.17 -1.62
CA TRP A 163 -14.15 -0.62 -0.99
C TRP A 163 -14.86 0.29 -2.00
N LEU A 164 -16.15 0.09 -2.21
CA LEU A 164 -16.93 0.89 -3.18
C LEU A 164 -17.26 2.31 -2.69
N ASN A 165 -17.08 2.56 -1.40
CA ASN A 165 -17.19 3.89 -0.78
C ASN A 165 -16.25 4.01 0.43
N SER A 166 -16.39 5.06 1.23
CA SER A 166 -15.53 5.31 2.39
C SER A 166 -15.76 4.39 3.59
N SER A 167 -16.79 3.54 3.58
CA SER A 167 -17.08 2.61 4.67
C SER A 167 -16.44 1.25 4.44
N SER A 168 -15.83 0.68 5.49
CA SER A 168 -15.30 -0.69 5.45
C SER A 168 -16.39 -1.77 5.25
N SER A 169 -17.67 -1.44 5.47
CA SER A 169 -18.78 -2.33 5.16
C SER A 169 -19.06 -2.46 3.65
N SER A 170 -18.47 -1.60 2.82
CA SER A 170 -18.57 -1.63 1.35
C SER A 170 -17.47 -2.43 0.67
N ARG A 171 -16.73 -3.26 1.42
CA ARG A 171 -15.72 -4.17 0.86
C ARG A 171 -16.37 -5.15 -0.11
N VAL A 172 -15.69 -5.35 -1.22
CA VAL A 172 -16.11 -6.28 -2.28
C VAL A 172 -14.93 -7.17 -2.68
N ASN A 173 -15.22 -8.26 -3.40
CA ASN A 173 -14.19 -9.11 -3.96
C ASN A 173 -13.38 -8.35 -5.03
N PRO A 174 -12.08 -8.01 -4.79
CA PRO A 174 -11.29 -7.22 -5.74
C PRO A 174 -11.10 -7.90 -7.10
N VAL A 175 -11.10 -9.24 -7.12
CA VAL A 175 -10.92 -10.02 -8.37
C VAL A 175 -11.99 -9.66 -9.40
N ALA A 176 -13.24 -9.46 -8.98
CA ALA A 176 -14.35 -9.14 -9.89
C ALA A 176 -14.24 -7.74 -10.54
N TYR A 177 -13.35 -6.89 -10.07
CA TYR A 177 -13.18 -5.51 -10.54
C TYR A 177 -11.86 -5.28 -11.30
N CYS A 178 -10.90 -6.20 -11.14
CA CYS A 178 -9.58 -6.10 -11.76
C CYS A 178 -9.39 -7.02 -12.98
N PHE A 179 -10.33 -7.92 -13.26
CA PHE A 179 -10.32 -8.86 -14.39
C PHE A 179 -11.60 -8.81 -15.22
#